data_7b1d937737e452fdc3608cd6d528f02e
#
_entry.id   7b1d937737e452fdc3608cd6d528f02e
#
_cell.length_a   1.000
_cell.length_b   1.000
_cell.length_c   1.000
_cell.angle_alpha   90.00
_cell.angle_beta   90.00
_cell.angle_gamma   90.00
#
_symmetry.space_group_name_H-M   'P 1'
#
loop_
_entity.id
_entity.type
_entity.pdbx_description
1 polymer ?
#
loop_
_entity_poly.entity_id
_entity_poly.type
_entity_poly.pdbx_seq_one_letter_code
_entity_poly.pdbx_strand_id
1 'polypeptide(L)'
;YTTLFRSERKNPGYVANRQFPGQGAWKDIKAKLSGMSPLEQVKAVNVLINRWPYRTDMDVWGVMDYWETPVEFFQKSGDCEDFAIAKYFALRDLGFPASQMRIVVLKDTLRNLDHAVTAVYLDGDAWILDNLSNAVLSHKRLSHYRPQFSVNEEYRWAHLTPSAPKKTGR
;
A
#
# COMPACT_ATOMS: atom_id res chain seq x y z
N TYR A 1 6.37 7.49 -10.65
CA TYR A 1 6.93 6.93 -9.38
C TYR A 1 7.82 7.95 -8.66
N THR A 2 8.80 8.56 -9.32
CA THR A 2 9.71 9.54 -8.69
C THR A 2 9.00 10.79 -8.21
N THR A 3 7.90 11.20 -8.86
CA THR A 3 7.14 12.39 -8.51
C THR A 3 6.36 12.18 -7.22
N LEU A 4 5.77 11.01 -7.03
CA LEU A 4 5.02 10.62 -5.85
C LEU A 4 5.89 10.71 -4.57
N PHE A 5 7.04 10.05 -4.58
CA PHE A 5 7.97 10.08 -3.45
C PHE A 5 8.66 11.44 -3.26
N ARG A 6 8.75 12.28 -4.30
CA ARG A 6 9.25 13.66 -4.19
C ARG A 6 8.27 14.60 -3.49
N SER A 7 6.97 14.43 -3.68
CA SER A 7 5.96 15.28 -3.03
C SER A 7 6.00 15.13 -1.52
N GLU A 8 6.22 13.91 -1.01
CA GLU A 8 6.36 13.62 0.41
C GLU A 8 7.62 14.23 1.03
N ARG A 9 8.74 14.20 0.30
CA ARG A 9 9.99 14.85 0.76
C ARG A 9 9.85 16.37 0.88
N LYS A 10 8.93 16.97 0.10
CA LYS A 10 8.67 18.42 0.13
C LYS A 10 7.67 18.84 1.20
N ASN A 11 6.80 17.93 1.64
CA ASN A 11 5.78 18.17 2.66
C ASN A 11 5.77 17.04 3.71
N PRO A 12 6.86 16.85 4.47
CA PRO A 12 6.84 15.87 5.54
C PRO A 12 5.81 16.28 6.59
N GLY A 13 4.95 15.34 6.99
CA GLY A 13 3.96 15.57 8.05
C GLY A 13 2.60 16.10 7.60
N TYR A 14 2.31 16.14 6.29
CA TYR A 14 0.96 16.51 5.82
C TYR A 14 -0.14 15.57 6.38
N VAL A 15 0.21 14.32 6.72
CA VAL A 15 -0.69 13.38 7.40
C VAL A 15 -0.97 13.82 8.84
N ALA A 16 -0.02 14.50 9.50
CA ALA A 16 -0.10 14.86 10.91
C ALA A 16 -1.36 15.68 11.29
N ASN A 17 -1.84 16.51 10.38
CA ASN A 17 -3.02 17.37 10.60
C ASN A 17 -4.31 16.80 9.98
N ARG A 18 -4.29 15.58 9.42
CA ARG A 18 -5.47 15.00 8.79
C ARG A 18 -6.48 14.51 9.82
N GLN A 19 -7.74 14.78 9.51
CA GLN A 19 -8.87 14.23 10.23
C GLN A 19 -9.30 12.93 9.55
N PHE A 20 -9.37 11.86 10.33
CA PHE A 20 -9.86 10.57 9.87
C PHE A 20 -11.33 10.45 10.26
N PRO A 21 -12.26 10.28 9.32
CA PRO A 21 -13.68 10.27 9.58
C PRO A 21 -14.06 9.30 10.71
N GLY A 22 -14.71 9.82 11.75
CA GLY A 22 -15.10 9.04 12.93
C GLY A 22 -13.95 8.57 13.84
N GLN A 23 -12.72 9.02 13.60
CA GLN A 23 -11.53 8.57 14.37
C GLN A 23 -10.74 9.73 15.00
N GLY A 24 -10.92 10.96 14.53
CA GLY A 24 -10.20 12.14 14.98
C GLY A 24 -8.92 12.43 14.19
N ALA A 25 -8.07 13.27 14.78
CA ALA A 25 -6.84 13.69 14.12
C ALA A 25 -5.78 12.58 14.07
N TRP A 26 -5.01 12.52 12.98
CA TRP A 26 -3.93 11.53 12.82
C TRP A 26 -2.94 11.56 13.97
N LYS A 27 -2.57 12.74 14.47
CA LYS A 27 -1.64 12.86 15.62
C LYS A 27 -2.11 12.08 16.85
N ASP A 28 -3.43 12.08 17.13
CA ASP A 28 -4.00 11.38 18.28
C ASP A 28 -4.08 9.87 18.03
N ILE A 29 -4.40 9.49 16.79
CA ILE A 29 -4.39 8.10 16.33
C ILE A 29 -2.95 7.55 16.41
N LYS A 30 -1.98 8.27 15.88
CA LYS A 30 -0.56 7.91 15.93
C LYS A 30 -0.07 7.70 17.36
N ALA A 31 -0.43 8.59 18.29
CA ALA A 31 -0.07 8.45 19.70
C ALA A 31 -0.59 7.13 20.30
N LYS A 32 -1.82 6.75 19.96
CA LYS A 32 -2.40 5.46 20.41
C LYS A 32 -1.69 4.26 19.74
N LEU A 33 -1.41 4.34 18.44
CA LEU A 33 -0.78 3.27 17.70
C LEU A 33 0.68 3.04 18.12
N SER A 34 1.41 4.10 18.49
CA SER A 34 2.82 4.02 18.88
C SER A 34 3.09 3.10 20.08
N GLY A 35 2.09 2.80 20.90
CA GLY A 35 2.20 1.84 22.00
C GLY A 35 1.92 0.39 21.62
N MET A 36 1.51 0.13 20.37
CA MET A 36 1.17 -1.22 19.87
C MET A 36 2.37 -1.93 19.25
N SER A 37 2.31 -3.24 19.15
CA SER A 37 3.31 -4.01 18.40
C SER A 37 3.31 -3.63 16.91
N PRO A 38 4.43 -3.81 16.19
CA PRO A 38 4.49 -3.46 14.76
C PRO A 38 3.38 -4.09 13.92
N LEU A 39 3.05 -5.35 14.15
CA LEU A 39 1.98 -6.02 13.40
C LEU A 39 0.60 -5.46 13.72
N GLU A 40 0.35 -5.06 14.96
CA GLU A 40 -0.92 -4.40 15.35
C GLU A 40 -1.04 -3.03 14.70
N GLN A 41 0.05 -2.27 14.61
CA GLN A 41 0.09 -0.99 13.89
C GLN A 41 -0.26 -1.19 12.41
N VAL A 42 0.33 -2.19 11.76
CA VAL A 42 0.06 -2.53 10.35
C VAL A 42 -1.42 -2.88 10.15
N LYS A 43 -1.99 -3.71 11.02
CA LYS A 43 -3.42 -4.06 10.98
C LYS A 43 -4.33 -2.84 11.18
N ALA A 44 -4.00 -1.99 12.14
CA ALA A 44 -4.77 -0.79 12.43
C ALA A 44 -4.76 0.21 11.26
N VAL A 45 -3.60 0.43 10.63
CA VAL A 45 -3.48 1.29 9.44
C VAL A 45 -4.31 0.76 8.28
N ASN A 46 -4.31 -0.55 8.04
CA ASN A 46 -5.13 -1.13 6.98
C ASN A 46 -6.61 -0.85 7.18
N VAL A 47 -7.14 -1.16 8.37
CA VAL A 47 -8.55 -0.92 8.71
C VAL A 47 -8.91 0.57 8.64
N LEU A 48 -8.01 1.42 9.12
CA LEU A 48 -8.25 2.87 9.18
C LEU A 48 -8.40 3.47 7.78
N ILE A 49 -7.48 3.15 6.88
CA ILE A 49 -7.47 3.71 5.51
C ILE A 49 -8.54 3.06 4.64
N ASN A 50 -8.88 1.80 4.84
CA ASN A 50 -9.97 1.12 4.13
C ASN A 50 -11.37 1.72 4.41
N ARG A 51 -11.50 2.69 5.29
CA ARG A 51 -12.76 3.44 5.50
C ARG A 51 -13.03 4.50 4.44
N TRP A 52 -12.00 4.89 3.65
CA TRP A 52 -12.22 5.76 2.50
C TRP A 52 -13.02 5.03 1.42
N PRO A 53 -13.93 5.71 0.74
CA PRO A 53 -14.65 5.09 -0.37
C PRO A 53 -13.70 4.79 -1.53
N TYR A 54 -13.90 3.67 -2.21
CA TYR A 54 -13.18 3.36 -3.45
C TYR A 54 -13.73 4.22 -4.60
N ARG A 55 -12.85 4.84 -5.37
CA ARG A 55 -13.19 5.63 -6.57
C ARG A 55 -12.15 5.35 -7.65
N THR A 56 -12.62 5.18 -8.88
CA THR A 56 -11.72 4.97 -10.02
C THR A 56 -11.07 6.27 -10.46
N ASP A 57 -9.90 6.20 -11.06
CA ASP A 57 -9.22 7.34 -11.67
C ASP A 57 -10.10 8.07 -12.69
N MET A 58 -10.89 7.30 -13.45
CA MET A 58 -11.84 7.88 -14.40
C MET A 58 -12.87 8.77 -13.70
N ASP A 59 -13.37 8.36 -12.52
CA ASP A 59 -14.37 9.12 -11.76
C ASP A 59 -13.77 10.37 -11.09
N VAL A 60 -12.51 10.30 -10.67
CA VAL A 60 -11.85 11.37 -9.93
C VAL A 60 -11.13 12.35 -10.86
N TRP A 61 -10.44 11.82 -11.87
CA TRP A 61 -9.48 12.57 -12.70
C TRP A 61 -9.83 12.59 -14.19
N GLY A 62 -10.75 11.73 -14.64
CA GLY A 62 -11.10 11.59 -16.06
C GLY A 62 -10.00 10.95 -16.91
N VAL A 63 -9.07 10.21 -16.29
CA VAL A 63 -7.99 9.47 -16.96
C VAL A 63 -8.01 8.01 -16.55
N MET A 64 -7.24 7.16 -17.24
CA MET A 64 -7.28 5.71 -17.03
C MET A 64 -6.37 5.22 -15.89
N ASP A 65 -5.32 5.98 -15.57
CA ASP A 65 -4.30 5.58 -14.59
C ASP A 65 -3.60 6.83 -14.07
N TYR A 66 -3.83 7.16 -12.79
CA TYR A 66 -3.25 8.32 -12.14
C TYR A 66 -2.93 8.00 -10.68
N TRP A 67 -1.68 7.89 -10.35
CA TRP A 67 -1.20 7.61 -9.00
C TRP A 67 -1.25 8.87 -8.14
N GLU A 68 -2.20 8.92 -7.24
CA GLU A 68 -2.42 10.05 -6.35
C GLU A 68 -1.31 10.20 -5.32
N THR A 69 -1.02 11.45 -4.97
CA THR A 69 -0.32 11.70 -3.72
C THR A 69 -1.27 11.40 -2.55
N PRO A 70 -0.74 11.06 -1.36
CA PRO A 70 -1.60 10.87 -0.20
C PRO A 70 -2.47 12.08 0.14
N VAL A 71 -2.03 13.31 -0.19
CA VAL A 71 -2.86 14.53 -0.03
C VAL A 71 -4.11 14.46 -0.89
N GLU A 72 -3.95 14.09 -2.16
CA GLU A 72 -5.06 13.95 -3.11
C GLU A 72 -6.00 12.84 -2.68
N PHE A 73 -5.47 11.67 -2.32
CA PHE A 73 -6.24 10.54 -1.82
C PHE A 73 -7.13 10.91 -0.63
N PHE A 74 -6.58 11.55 0.39
CA PHE A 74 -7.37 11.94 1.57
C PHE A 74 -8.39 13.04 1.29
N GLN A 75 -8.29 13.75 0.18
CA GLN A 75 -9.27 14.75 -0.25
C GLN A 75 -10.35 14.19 -1.17
N LYS A 76 -9.98 13.30 -2.08
CA LYS A 76 -10.81 12.87 -3.21
C LYS A 76 -11.18 11.39 -3.17
N SER A 77 -10.44 10.58 -2.39
CA SER A 77 -10.45 9.12 -2.50
C SER A 77 -9.86 8.65 -3.83
N GLY A 78 -9.54 7.37 -3.94
CA GLY A 78 -8.87 6.84 -5.12
C GLY A 78 -9.10 5.34 -5.28
N ASP A 79 -8.28 4.70 -6.09
CA ASP A 79 -8.34 3.27 -6.35
C ASP A 79 -7.21 2.46 -5.66
N CYS A 80 -6.90 1.24 -6.12
CA CYS A 80 -6.08 0.32 -5.35
C CYS A 80 -4.66 0.81 -5.07
N GLU A 81 -4.00 1.46 -6.04
CA GLU A 81 -2.67 2.01 -5.85
C GLU A 81 -2.65 3.19 -4.89
N ASP A 82 -3.69 4.01 -4.90
CA ASP A 82 -3.81 5.18 -4.01
C ASP A 82 -4.01 4.75 -2.57
N PHE A 83 -4.83 3.72 -2.34
CA PHE A 83 -4.92 3.06 -1.04
C PHE A 83 -3.57 2.50 -0.59
N ALA A 84 -2.83 1.84 -1.49
CA ALA A 84 -1.53 1.28 -1.16
C ALA A 84 -0.53 2.38 -0.80
N ILE A 85 -0.49 3.47 -1.55
CA ILE A 85 0.35 4.64 -1.30
C ILE A 85 0.00 5.29 0.04
N ALA A 86 -1.28 5.52 0.32
CA ALA A 86 -1.73 6.12 1.58
C ALA A 86 -1.33 5.28 2.79
N LYS A 87 -1.47 3.96 2.72
CA LYS A 87 -1.03 3.02 3.77
C LYS A 87 0.48 3.03 3.96
N TYR A 88 1.24 3.02 2.86
CA TYR A 88 2.69 3.10 2.88
C TYR A 88 3.17 4.33 3.66
N PHE A 89 2.67 5.52 3.32
CA PHE A 89 3.08 6.75 3.98
C PHE A 89 2.57 6.89 5.41
N ALA A 90 1.40 6.37 5.74
CA ALA A 90 0.94 6.32 7.12
C ALA A 90 1.88 5.47 8.01
N LEU A 91 2.34 4.33 7.49
CA LEU A 91 3.33 3.50 8.18
C LEU A 91 4.71 4.17 8.25
N ARG A 92 5.13 4.90 7.19
CA ARG A 92 6.36 5.71 7.23
C ARG A 92 6.32 6.73 8.37
N ASP A 93 5.18 7.39 8.54
CA ASP A 93 5.00 8.37 9.62
C ASP A 93 4.97 7.72 11.01
N LEU A 94 4.52 6.48 11.12
CA LEU A 94 4.63 5.66 12.34
C LEU A 94 6.07 5.19 12.65
N GLY A 95 7.02 5.40 11.73
CA GLY A 95 8.43 5.08 11.92
C GLY A 95 8.90 3.79 11.23
N PHE A 96 8.05 3.14 10.41
CA PHE A 96 8.49 1.99 9.62
C PHE A 96 9.52 2.44 8.57
N PRO A 97 10.70 1.83 8.49
CA PRO A 97 11.70 2.20 7.50
C PRO A 97 11.28 1.78 6.08
N ALA A 98 11.67 2.55 5.07
CA ALA A 98 11.40 2.24 3.67
C ALA A 98 11.90 0.85 3.24
N SER A 99 13.01 0.39 3.84
CA SER A 99 13.58 -0.94 3.60
C SER A 99 12.66 -2.11 4.00
N GLN A 100 11.69 -1.87 4.89
CA GLN A 100 10.72 -2.87 5.34
C GLN A 100 9.40 -2.82 4.58
N MET A 101 9.25 -1.95 3.59
CA MET A 101 7.96 -1.77 2.92
C MET A 101 8.10 -1.67 1.42
N ARG A 102 7.07 -2.11 0.72
CA ARG A 102 6.94 -1.94 -0.73
C ARG A 102 5.49 -1.72 -1.13
N ILE A 103 5.28 -0.90 -2.14
CA ILE A 103 4.05 -0.90 -2.93
C ILE A 103 4.27 -1.97 -4.01
N VAL A 104 3.37 -2.94 -4.10
CA VAL A 104 3.49 -4.09 -5.00
C VAL A 104 2.36 -4.02 -6.02
N VAL A 105 2.72 -3.89 -7.29
CA VAL A 105 1.80 -4.04 -8.42
C VAL A 105 1.81 -5.51 -8.84
N LEU A 106 0.64 -6.07 -9.00
CA LEU A 106 0.45 -7.50 -9.19
C LEU A 106 -0.76 -7.80 -10.09
N LYS A 107 -0.85 -9.03 -10.55
CA LYS A 107 -2.04 -9.60 -11.16
C LYS A 107 -2.81 -10.43 -10.13
N ASP A 108 -4.05 -10.09 -9.86
CA ASP A 108 -4.99 -10.97 -9.18
C ASP A 108 -5.55 -11.97 -10.20
N THR A 109 -5.10 -13.22 -10.11
CA THR A 109 -5.47 -14.26 -11.08
C THR A 109 -6.88 -14.82 -10.86
N LEU A 110 -7.48 -14.64 -9.68
CA LEU A 110 -8.87 -15.05 -9.43
C LEU A 110 -9.86 -14.08 -10.06
N ARG A 111 -9.58 -12.77 -10.00
CA ARG A 111 -10.43 -11.72 -10.58
C ARG A 111 -10.02 -11.35 -11.99
N ASN A 112 -8.84 -11.79 -12.42
CA ASN A 112 -8.19 -11.41 -13.69
C ASN A 112 -8.00 -9.89 -13.85
N LEU A 113 -7.67 -9.21 -12.75
CA LEU A 113 -7.47 -7.77 -12.70
C LEU A 113 -6.04 -7.42 -12.29
N ASP A 114 -5.55 -6.28 -12.76
CA ASP A 114 -4.36 -5.66 -12.19
C ASP A 114 -4.73 -5.03 -10.85
N HIS A 115 -3.81 -5.10 -9.88
CA HIS A 115 -4.07 -4.69 -8.52
C HIS A 115 -2.80 -4.17 -7.86
N ALA A 116 -2.96 -3.34 -6.83
CA ALA A 116 -1.85 -2.82 -6.05
C ALA A 116 -2.11 -2.96 -4.55
N VAL A 117 -1.08 -3.33 -3.81
CA VAL A 117 -1.13 -3.52 -2.36
C VAL A 117 0.14 -2.97 -1.69
N THR A 118 0.09 -2.76 -0.38
CA THR A 118 1.29 -2.49 0.41
C THR A 118 1.75 -3.78 1.08
N ALA A 119 3.02 -4.12 0.91
CA ALA A 119 3.68 -5.22 1.62
C ALA A 119 4.59 -4.67 2.72
N VAL A 120 4.50 -5.23 3.92
CA VAL A 120 5.36 -4.91 5.07
C VAL A 120 6.08 -6.17 5.50
N TYR A 121 7.40 -6.10 5.56
CA TYR A 121 8.27 -7.23 5.94
C TYR A 121 8.54 -7.18 7.44
N LEU A 122 7.98 -8.15 8.19
CA LEU A 122 8.14 -8.30 9.63
C LEU A 122 8.38 -9.78 9.96
N ASP A 123 9.35 -10.04 10.82
CA ASP A 123 9.63 -11.38 11.36
C ASP A 123 9.78 -12.48 10.29
N GLY A 124 10.42 -12.14 9.18
CA GLY A 124 10.68 -13.07 8.07
C GLY A 124 9.46 -13.37 7.18
N ASP A 125 8.37 -12.63 7.33
CA ASP A 125 7.17 -12.73 6.49
C ASP A 125 6.84 -11.40 5.81
N ALA A 126 6.05 -11.43 4.74
CA ALA A 126 5.48 -10.26 4.08
C ALA A 126 3.97 -10.20 4.39
N TRP A 127 3.59 -9.16 5.12
CA TRP A 127 2.22 -8.88 5.50
C TRP A 127 1.58 -7.91 4.51
N ILE A 128 0.44 -8.29 3.97
CA ILE A 128 -0.22 -7.59 2.87
C ILE A 128 -1.39 -6.76 3.39
N LEU A 129 -1.30 -5.44 3.16
CA LEU A 129 -2.37 -4.49 3.39
C LEU A 129 -3.09 -4.24 2.07
N ASP A 130 -4.37 -4.58 2.04
CA ASP A 130 -5.19 -4.58 0.86
C ASP A 130 -6.47 -3.76 1.06
N ASN A 131 -6.90 -2.99 0.06
CA ASN A 131 -8.17 -2.26 0.12
C ASN A 131 -9.39 -3.18 -0.01
N LEU A 132 -9.20 -4.40 -0.53
CA LEU A 132 -10.26 -5.40 -0.69
C LEU A 132 -10.57 -6.14 0.62
N SER A 133 -9.73 -6.03 1.64
CA SER A 133 -9.89 -6.73 2.92
C SER A 133 -9.36 -5.91 4.09
N ASN A 134 -10.12 -5.88 5.18
CA ASN A 134 -9.64 -5.34 6.45
C ASN A 134 -8.62 -6.26 7.14
N ALA A 135 -8.62 -7.55 6.80
CA ALA A 135 -7.64 -8.49 7.32
C ALA A 135 -6.28 -8.32 6.63
N VAL A 136 -5.23 -8.13 7.43
CA VAL A 136 -3.86 -8.19 6.96
C VAL A 136 -3.43 -9.66 6.96
N LEU A 137 -3.06 -10.17 5.79
CA LEU A 137 -2.70 -11.58 5.61
C LEU A 137 -1.23 -11.71 5.23
N SER A 138 -0.61 -12.83 5.63
CA SER A 138 0.68 -13.24 5.09
C SER A 138 0.55 -13.48 3.57
N HIS A 139 1.57 -13.08 2.81
CA HIS A 139 1.63 -13.30 1.36
C HIS A 139 1.47 -14.78 0.98
N LYS A 140 1.85 -15.70 1.86
CA LYS A 140 1.73 -17.16 1.67
C LYS A 140 0.27 -17.62 1.52
N ARG A 141 -0.67 -16.83 2.02
CA ARG A 141 -2.12 -17.12 1.94
C ARG A 141 -2.78 -16.50 0.70
N LEU A 142 -2.04 -15.71 -0.08
CA LEU A 142 -2.52 -14.99 -1.26
C LEU A 142 -1.89 -15.56 -2.53
N SER A 143 -1.97 -16.88 -2.70
CA SER A 143 -1.35 -17.60 -3.81
C SER A 143 -1.87 -17.21 -5.20
N HIS A 144 -3.02 -16.54 -5.28
CA HIS A 144 -3.58 -15.99 -6.51
C HIS A 144 -2.98 -14.62 -6.90
N TYR A 145 -2.23 -13.98 -6.02
CA TYR A 145 -1.50 -12.75 -6.34
C TYR A 145 -0.18 -13.08 -7.03
N ARG A 146 0.03 -12.51 -8.21
CA ARG A 146 1.25 -12.65 -9.01
C ARG A 146 1.94 -11.30 -9.11
N PRO A 147 2.94 -11.01 -8.28
CA PRO A 147 3.67 -9.75 -8.34
C PRO A 147 4.33 -9.55 -9.72
N GLN A 148 4.19 -8.35 -10.26
CA GLN A 148 4.81 -7.92 -11.52
C GLN A 148 6.03 -7.05 -11.23
N PHE A 149 5.85 -6.03 -10.41
CA PHE A 149 6.93 -5.20 -9.90
C PHE A 149 6.58 -4.63 -8.53
N SER A 150 7.57 -4.13 -7.84
CA SER A 150 7.36 -3.39 -6.60
C SER A 150 8.28 -2.18 -6.50
N VAL A 151 7.88 -1.21 -5.70
CA VAL A 151 8.61 0.04 -5.50
C VAL A 151 8.61 0.46 -4.04
N ASN A 152 9.65 1.19 -3.65
CA ASN A 152 9.65 2.02 -2.46
C ASN A 152 10.32 3.37 -2.79
N GLU A 153 10.67 4.16 -1.79
CA GLU A 153 11.29 5.48 -1.98
C GLU A 153 12.67 5.42 -2.64
N GLU A 154 13.34 4.27 -2.57
CA GLU A 154 14.74 4.11 -2.98
C GLU A 154 14.89 3.25 -4.23
N TYR A 155 14.07 2.20 -4.36
CA TYR A 155 14.28 1.14 -5.34
C TYR A 155 12.99 0.72 -6.07
N ARG A 156 13.21 0.10 -7.23
CA ARG A 156 12.21 -0.62 -7.99
C ARG A 156 12.72 -2.03 -8.29
N TRP A 157 11.85 -3.02 -8.10
CA TRP A 157 12.15 -4.43 -8.37
C TRP A 157 11.16 -4.98 -9.40
N ALA A 158 11.67 -5.61 -10.45
CA ALA A 158 10.86 -6.46 -11.32
C ALA A 158 10.76 -7.86 -10.71
N HIS A 159 9.56 -8.44 -10.71
CA HIS A 159 9.32 -9.80 -10.25
C HIS A 159 9.26 -10.72 -11.46
N LEU A 160 10.32 -11.47 -11.69
CA LEU A 160 10.40 -12.42 -12.80
C LEU A 160 9.61 -13.68 -12.44
N THR A 161 8.73 -14.11 -13.34
CA THR A 161 8.13 -15.45 -13.24
C THR A 161 9.25 -16.48 -13.46
N PRO A 162 9.43 -17.48 -12.58
CA PRO A 162 10.39 -18.54 -12.82
C PRO A 162 10.10 -19.16 -14.19
N SER A 163 11.09 -19.22 -15.07
CA SER A 163 10.96 -19.92 -16.34
C SER A 163 10.65 -21.40 -16.06
N ALA A 164 9.62 -21.93 -16.70
CA ALA A 164 9.34 -23.36 -16.60
C ALA A 164 10.63 -24.14 -16.95
N PRO A 165 10.97 -25.20 -16.19
CA PRO A 165 12.14 -26.00 -16.48
C PRO A 165 12.03 -26.48 -17.92
N LYS A 166 13.08 -26.22 -18.73
CA LYS A 166 13.16 -26.75 -20.09
C LYS A 166 13.05 -28.28 -19.96
N LYS A 167 11.98 -28.86 -20.52
CA LYS A 167 11.92 -30.31 -20.70
C LYS A 167 13.14 -30.69 -21.56
N THR A 168 14.16 -31.24 -20.93
CA THR A 168 15.23 -31.91 -21.64
C THR A 168 14.59 -33.17 -22.27
N GLY A 169 14.22 -33.06 -23.53
CA GLY A 169 13.79 -34.22 -24.30
C GLY A 169 14.92 -35.24 -24.33
N ARG A 170 14.59 -36.45 -23.96
CA ARG A 170 15.35 -37.64 -24.29
C ARG A 170 14.96 -38.10 -25.71
#